data_c7039992ef44b581c7545438445ced35
#
_entry.id   c7039992ef44b581c7545438445ced35
#
_cell.length_a   1.000
_cell.length_b   1.000
_cell.length_c   1.000
_cell.angle_alpha   90.00
_cell.angle_beta   90.00
_cell.angle_gamma   90.00
#
_symmetry.space_group_name_H-M   'P 1'
#
loop_
_entity.id
_entity.type
_entity.pdbx_description
1 polymer ?
#
loop_
_entity_poly.entity_id
_entity_poly.type
_entity_poly.pdbx_seq_one_letter_code
_entity_poly.pdbx_strand_id
1 'polypeptide(L)'
;METKEKIKVTTIDELTPLIGKKVIVKGKEVGLFLTESGTIHAIHNICPHKQGPLSEGTVSGEYVFCPLHDQKIDLNTGIVQEPDEGCVDVYEVEVTDGNVYI
;
A
#
# COMPACT_ATOMS: atom_id res chain seq x y z
N MET A 1 -16.92 -4.11 22.26
CA MET A 1 -15.89 -3.68 21.31
C MET A 1 -15.76 -4.66 20.16
N GLU A 2 -15.81 -4.14 18.97
CA GLU A 2 -15.72 -5.01 17.82
C GLU A 2 -14.32 -5.50 17.59
N THR A 3 -14.19 -6.77 17.31
CA THR A 3 -12.91 -7.35 16.91
C THR A 3 -12.85 -7.26 15.39
N LYS A 4 -11.86 -6.54 14.88
CA LYS A 4 -11.65 -6.49 13.46
C LYS A 4 -11.09 -7.81 12.99
N GLU A 5 -11.74 -8.40 12.01
CA GLU A 5 -11.21 -9.60 11.42
C GLU A 5 -10.04 -9.24 10.52
N LYS A 6 -8.94 -9.92 10.73
CA LYS A 6 -7.79 -9.79 9.84
C LYS A 6 -7.88 -10.86 8.78
N ILE A 7 -7.69 -10.46 7.54
CA ILE A 7 -7.78 -11.36 6.40
C ILE A 7 -6.39 -11.59 5.85
N LYS A 8 -6.01 -12.86 5.71
CA LYS A 8 -4.73 -13.18 5.09
C LYS A 8 -4.79 -12.82 3.61
N VAL A 9 -3.88 -11.97 3.18
CA VAL A 9 -3.87 -11.49 1.80
C VAL A 9 -2.70 -12.02 0.98
N THR A 10 -1.59 -12.32 1.64
CA THR A 10 -0.41 -12.86 0.96
C THR A 10 0.57 -13.39 1.99
N THR A 11 1.76 -13.79 1.53
CA THR A 11 2.87 -14.15 2.42
C THR A 11 4.04 -13.22 2.12
N ILE A 12 4.95 -13.10 3.08
CA ILE A 12 6.13 -12.24 2.90
C ILE A 12 6.93 -12.68 1.68
N ASP A 13 7.00 -13.99 1.45
CA ASP A 13 7.76 -14.55 0.32
C ASP A 13 7.24 -14.10 -1.04
N GLU A 14 5.97 -13.70 -1.10
CA GLU A 14 5.38 -13.26 -2.35
C GLU A 14 5.55 -11.77 -2.58
N LEU A 15 6.10 -11.05 -1.60
CA LEU A 15 6.35 -9.62 -1.72
C LEU A 15 7.79 -9.39 -2.18
N THR A 16 7.95 -8.47 -3.11
CA THR A 16 9.27 -8.07 -3.62
C THR A 16 9.56 -6.66 -3.13
N PRO A 17 10.72 -6.41 -2.51
CA PRO A 17 11.06 -5.06 -2.06
C PRO A 17 10.95 -4.04 -3.19
N LEU A 18 10.33 -2.90 -2.89
CA LEU A 18 10.18 -1.76 -3.79
C LEU A 18 9.23 -2.00 -4.97
N ILE A 19 8.55 -3.15 -4.99
CA ILE A 19 7.56 -3.46 -6.02
C ILE A 19 6.21 -3.69 -5.35
N GLY A 20 5.21 -2.93 -5.74
CA GLY A 20 3.87 -3.06 -5.19
C GLY A 20 3.17 -4.34 -5.65
N LYS A 21 2.26 -4.82 -4.82
CA LYS A 21 1.43 -5.98 -5.14
C LYS A 21 -0.03 -5.60 -4.88
N LYS A 22 -0.87 -5.82 -5.89
CA LYS A 22 -2.30 -5.57 -5.74
C LYS A 22 -2.99 -6.80 -5.16
N VAL A 23 -3.82 -6.59 -4.14
CA VAL A 23 -4.68 -7.63 -3.60
C VAL A 23 -6.09 -7.08 -3.48
N ILE A 24 -7.07 -7.98 -3.48
CA ILE A 24 -8.47 -7.59 -3.33
C ILE A 24 -8.93 -8.03 -1.94
N VAL A 25 -9.40 -7.08 -1.15
CA VAL A 25 -9.89 -7.35 0.18
C VAL A 25 -11.32 -6.83 0.30
N LYS A 26 -12.26 -7.73 0.48
CA LYS A 26 -13.68 -7.39 0.57
C LYS A 26 -14.15 -6.48 -0.57
N GLY A 27 -13.71 -6.78 -1.78
CA GLY A 27 -14.08 -6.04 -2.98
C GLY A 27 -13.31 -4.74 -3.22
N LYS A 28 -12.33 -4.45 -2.37
CA LYS A 28 -11.52 -3.24 -2.51
C LYS A 28 -10.12 -3.59 -2.97
N GLU A 29 -9.58 -2.80 -3.87
CA GLU A 29 -8.20 -2.98 -4.31
C GLU A 29 -7.25 -2.35 -3.30
N VAL A 30 -6.32 -3.15 -2.83
CA VAL A 30 -5.32 -2.72 -1.85
C VAL A 30 -3.95 -2.92 -2.44
N GLY A 31 -3.10 -1.91 -2.34
CA GLY A 31 -1.71 -2.03 -2.75
C GLY A 31 -0.84 -2.36 -1.55
N LEU A 32 -0.07 -3.43 -1.66
CA LEU A 32 0.89 -3.81 -0.63
C LEU A 32 2.28 -3.43 -1.10
N PHE A 33 3.05 -2.82 -0.20
CA PHE A 33 4.40 -2.36 -0.51
C PHE A 33 5.37 -2.81 0.57
N LEU A 34 6.45 -3.44 0.15
CA LEU A 34 7.53 -3.83 1.05
C LEU A 34 8.67 -2.87 0.83
N THR A 35 9.06 -2.13 1.88
CA THR A 35 10.14 -1.16 1.78
C THR A 35 11.49 -1.83 2.00
N GLU A 36 12.57 -1.10 1.72
CA GLU A 36 13.93 -1.60 1.93
C GLU A 36 14.20 -1.93 3.39
N SER A 37 13.54 -1.24 4.32
CA SER A 37 13.70 -1.49 5.74
C SER A 37 12.99 -2.74 6.21
N GLY A 38 12.19 -3.38 5.33
CA GLY A 38 11.44 -4.56 5.69
C GLY A 38 10.03 -4.27 6.21
N THR A 39 9.60 -3.02 6.15
CA THR A 39 8.26 -2.62 6.59
C THR A 39 7.25 -2.86 5.47
N ILE A 40 6.11 -3.42 5.83
CA ILE A 40 5.04 -3.66 4.86
C ILE A 40 3.93 -2.64 5.08
N HIS A 41 3.55 -1.96 4.01
CA HIS A 41 2.46 -0.99 4.05
C HIS A 41 1.33 -1.43 3.14
N ALA A 42 0.10 -1.12 3.54
CA ALA A 42 -1.08 -1.39 2.74
C ALA A 42 -1.88 -0.10 2.60
N ILE A 43 -2.15 0.30 1.37
CA ILE A 43 -2.94 1.49 1.08
C ILE A 43 -3.93 1.17 -0.01
N HIS A 44 -4.94 2.04 -0.14
CA HIS A 44 -5.90 1.93 -1.24
C HIS A 44 -5.12 2.05 -2.56
N ASN A 45 -5.36 1.12 -3.47
CA ASN A 45 -4.53 0.98 -4.68
C ASN A 45 -4.79 2.04 -5.77
N ILE A 46 -5.77 2.88 -5.59
CA ILE A 46 -6.17 3.85 -6.63
C ILE A 46 -5.62 5.24 -6.30
N CYS A 47 -4.88 5.81 -7.26
CA CYS A 47 -4.37 7.17 -7.10
C CYS A 47 -5.54 8.16 -6.99
N PRO A 48 -5.52 9.09 -6.03
CA PRO A 48 -6.65 10.00 -5.81
C PRO A 48 -6.95 10.95 -6.96
N HIS A 49 -5.96 11.25 -7.80
CA HIS A 49 -6.15 12.20 -8.89
C HIS A 49 -6.54 11.54 -10.23
N LYS A 50 -5.88 10.43 -10.56
CA LYS A 50 -6.08 9.83 -11.89
C LYS A 50 -6.50 8.38 -11.82
N GLN A 51 -6.79 7.89 -10.64
CA GLN A 51 -7.22 6.51 -10.45
C GLN A 51 -6.26 5.47 -11.02
N GLY A 52 -4.98 5.83 -11.08
CA GLY A 52 -3.96 4.88 -11.51
C GLY A 52 -3.65 3.86 -10.44
N PRO A 53 -3.23 2.65 -10.82
CA PRO A 53 -2.92 1.60 -9.84
C PRO A 53 -1.60 1.89 -9.14
N LEU A 54 -1.68 2.28 -7.87
CA LEU A 54 -0.49 2.63 -7.09
C LEU A 54 0.47 1.46 -6.93
N SER A 55 -0.04 0.23 -6.98
CA SER A 55 0.80 -0.96 -6.88
C SER A 55 1.80 -1.08 -8.03
N GLU A 56 1.58 -0.37 -9.13
CA GLU A 56 2.51 -0.36 -10.26
C GLU A 56 3.46 0.83 -10.21
N GLY A 57 3.35 1.64 -9.17
CA GLY A 57 4.24 2.79 -9.00
C GLY A 57 5.59 2.40 -8.43
N THR A 58 6.46 3.39 -8.36
CA THR A 58 7.81 3.20 -7.83
C THR A 58 7.84 3.50 -6.34
N VAL A 59 8.43 2.60 -5.55
CA VAL A 59 8.59 2.80 -4.12
C VAL A 59 10.01 3.31 -3.85
N SER A 60 10.11 4.35 -3.05
CA SER A 60 11.39 4.89 -2.62
C SER A 60 11.27 5.31 -1.15
N GLY A 61 12.07 4.71 -0.29
CA GLY A 61 11.96 4.93 1.15
C GLY A 61 10.58 4.50 1.63
N GLU A 62 9.89 5.41 2.30
CA GLU A 62 8.53 5.16 2.80
C GLU A 62 7.47 5.85 1.93
N TYR A 63 7.77 6.04 0.65
CA TYR A 63 6.88 6.72 -0.29
C TYR A 63 6.65 5.88 -1.53
N VAL A 64 5.48 6.07 -2.14
CA VAL A 64 5.21 5.49 -3.45
C VAL A 64 4.91 6.62 -4.43
N PHE A 65 5.39 6.48 -5.65
CA PHE A 65 5.16 7.46 -6.71
C PHE A 65 4.12 6.91 -7.67
N CYS A 66 3.04 7.66 -7.85
CA CYS A 66 1.97 7.27 -8.76
C CYS A 66 2.51 7.08 -10.18
N PRO A 67 2.18 5.97 -10.86
CA PRO A 67 2.74 5.71 -12.19
C PRO A 67 2.27 6.69 -13.26
N LEU A 68 1.18 7.41 -13.03
CA LEU A 68 0.64 8.32 -14.03
C LEU A 68 1.20 9.74 -13.94
N HIS A 69 1.43 10.24 -12.73
CA HIS A 69 1.85 11.63 -12.53
C HIS A 69 3.01 11.82 -11.58
N ASP A 70 3.65 10.73 -11.18
CA ASP A 70 4.76 10.79 -10.23
C ASP A 70 4.42 11.51 -8.93
N GLN A 71 3.16 11.52 -8.56
CA GLN A 71 2.77 12.09 -7.28
C GLN A 71 3.32 11.24 -6.15
N LYS A 72 3.96 11.91 -5.21
CA LYS A 72 4.60 11.23 -4.09
C LYS A 72 3.61 11.06 -2.95
N ILE A 73 3.38 9.83 -2.53
CA ILE A 73 2.42 9.50 -1.48
C ILE A 73 3.14 8.84 -0.31
N ASP A 74 2.90 9.36 0.90
CA ASP A 74 3.48 8.81 2.11
C ASP A 74 2.78 7.49 2.44
N LEU A 75 3.53 6.40 2.51
CA LEU A 75 2.96 5.09 2.78
C LEU A 75 2.48 4.95 4.24
N ASN A 76 2.99 5.78 5.14
CA ASN A 76 2.56 5.73 6.53
C ASN A 76 1.22 6.43 6.77
N THR A 77 0.95 7.51 6.04
CA THR A 77 -0.24 8.32 6.27
C THR A 77 -1.22 8.32 5.11
N GLY A 78 -0.78 7.94 3.92
CA GLY A 78 -1.60 7.99 2.72
C GLY A 78 -1.73 9.39 2.14
N ILE A 79 -0.99 10.36 2.66
CA ILE A 79 -1.10 11.75 2.23
C ILE A 79 -0.18 12.02 1.05
N VAL A 80 -0.76 12.64 0.01
CA VAL A 80 0.01 13.08 -1.15
C VAL A 80 0.86 14.28 -0.75
N GLN A 81 2.14 14.23 -1.11
CA GLN A 81 3.08 15.27 -0.73
C GLN A 81 2.99 16.49 -1.65
N GLU A 82 3.36 17.66 -1.12
CA GLU A 82 3.38 18.89 -1.89
C GLU A 82 4.27 18.75 -3.14
N PRO A 83 3.94 19.41 -4.22
CA PRO A 83 2.90 20.45 -4.38
C PRO A 83 1.50 19.89 -4.67
N ASP A 84 1.37 18.58 -4.74
CA ASP A 84 0.08 17.95 -5.01
C ASP A 84 -0.74 17.81 -3.72
N GLU A 85 -2.02 17.50 -3.86
CA GLU A 85 -2.92 17.35 -2.73
C GLU A 85 -3.71 16.06 -2.88
N GLY A 86 -4.17 15.53 -1.77
CA GLY A 86 -5.00 14.35 -1.74
C GLY A 86 -4.54 13.35 -0.70
N CYS A 87 -5.31 12.29 -0.56
CA CYS A 87 -4.93 11.21 0.34
C CYS A 87 -5.62 9.92 -0.10
N VAL A 88 -5.05 8.80 0.35
CA VAL A 88 -5.63 7.48 0.17
C VAL A 88 -5.76 6.82 1.53
N ASP A 89 -6.67 5.86 1.63
CA ASP A 89 -6.84 5.12 2.88
C ASP A 89 -5.62 4.25 3.14
N VAL A 90 -5.23 4.18 4.39
CA VAL A 90 -4.12 3.34 4.85
C VAL A 90 -4.71 2.24 5.71
N TYR A 91 -4.26 1.01 5.51
CA TYR A 91 -4.74 -0.15 6.26
C TYR A 91 -3.67 -0.65 7.21
N GLU A 92 -4.10 -1.17 8.36
CA GLU A 92 -3.18 -1.78 9.29
C GLU A 92 -2.74 -3.14 8.75
N VAL A 93 -1.46 -3.42 8.87
CA VAL A 93 -0.89 -4.68 8.41
C VAL A 93 -0.37 -5.46 9.62
N GLU A 94 -0.75 -6.73 9.67
CA GLU A 94 -0.23 -7.63 10.70
C GLU A 94 0.51 -8.76 9.99
N VAL A 95 1.69 -9.09 10.52
CA VAL A 95 2.50 -10.19 9.98
C VAL A 95 2.67 -11.23 11.07
N THR A 96 2.29 -12.46 10.79
CA THR A 96 2.41 -13.56 11.72
C THR A 96 2.87 -14.81 10.96
N ASP A 97 3.96 -15.41 11.41
CA ASP A 97 4.51 -16.64 10.80
C ASP A 97 4.70 -16.53 9.29
N GLY A 98 5.15 -15.36 8.83
CA GLY A 98 5.38 -15.13 7.41
C GLY A 98 4.12 -14.85 6.60
N ASN A 99 2.95 -14.78 7.24
CA ASN A 99 1.69 -14.47 6.60
C ASN A 99 1.33 -13.00 6.82
N VAL A 100 0.81 -12.37 5.79
CA VAL A 100 0.42 -10.96 5.84
C VAL A 100 -1.10 -10.85 5.91
N TYR A 101 -1.57 -10.10 6.89
CA TYR A 101 -3.00 -9.90 7.14
C TYR A 101 -3.35 -8.42 7.10
N ILE A 102 -4.54 -8.13 6.66
CA ILE A 102 -5.10 -6.77 6.70
C ILE A 102 -6.41 -6.77 7.46
#